data_7915318ebea4a8ca6b1f033eabcaff55
#
_entry.id   7915318ebea4a8ca6b1f033eabcaff55
#
_cell.length_a   1.000
_cell.length_b   1.000
_cell.length_c   1.000
_cell.angle_alpha   90.00
_cell.angle_beta   90.00
_cell.angle_gamma   90.00
#
_symmetry.space_group_name_H-M   'P 1'
#
loop_
_entity.id
_entity.type
_entity.pdbx_description
1 polymer ?
#
loop_
_entity_poly.entity_id
_entity_poly.type
_entity_poly.pdbx_seq_one_letter_code
_entity_poly.pdbx_strand_id
1 'polypeptide(L)'
;MLKRLLLISTILMLTACQSTPTSEEVHDVPSEIPEYQQTSSHQDVTAPQGAHTESTSPTAPEDAEDVWQRIRQQISFAPSEHSRVKKRIEWYLKHPNYMHTISERAEPLLYYIVTEIEKRGLPIELALMPLIETDFDMQAYSHKHASGLWQLTPLIAKHYGLKINPWYDGRQDLIDSTNAALDFLTYLHRRFDGNWYHAIAAYNTGEGRVFRAIEKNRKAGKSTNFFALELPRQTRHYVPKLLAATQLLKQQLMNFPVIANTPAISVVSLPSATILDSSPEWSMLAQLNTGYARFPALLGGPNRLILPVHKADKWQLYAQNLPTMPNEQWQSYTIRRGDSLSVIAQNYGLNVSQLKSFNQLRSDKIRIGDKLILPILADQQYTYTVRSGDSLWRIAKQFNVSVNKLKQWNQLPHSTLQIGKQLTIFLAAP
;
A
#
# COMPACT_ATOMS: atom_id res chain seq x y z
N MET A 1 -43.04 49.38 -39.27
CA MET A 1 -42.99 50.00 -37.92
C MET A 1 -42.49 48.91 -36.95
N LEU A 2 -41.22 48.96 -36.59
CA LEU A 2 -40.51 47.98 -35.89
C LEU A 2 -40.42 48.38 -34.41
N LYS A 3 -41.02 47.59 -33.46
CA LYS A 3 -40.84 47.82 -32.04
C LYS A 3 -39.73 46.86 -31.54
N ARG A 4 -38.61 47.45 -31.11
CA ARG A 4 -37.51 46.77 -30.41
C ARG A 4 -37.93 46.51 -28.97
N LEU A 5 -37.86 45.27 -28.51
CA LEU A 5 -37.90 44.87 -27.09
C LEU A 5 -36.46 44.83 -26.57
N LEU A 6 -36.15 45.65 -25.60
CA LEU A 6 -34.95 45.57 -24.80
C LEU A 6 -35.19 44.52 -23.68
N LEU A 7 -34.39 43.44 -23.64
CA LEU A 7 -34.28 42.55 -22.49
C LEU A 7 -33.17 43.13 -21.57
N ILE A 8 -33.56 43.54 -20.39
CA ILE A 8 -32.66 43.89 -19.29
C ILE A 8 -32.32 42.62 -18.56
N SER A 9 -31.07 42.19 -18.66
CA SER A 9 -30.51 41.06 -17.91
C SER A 9 -29.99 41.57 -16.57
N THR A 10 -30.70 41.25 -15.47
CA THR A 10 -30.28 41.56 -14.12
C THR A 10 -29.25 40.49 -13.68
N ILE A 11 -27.98 40.88 -13.60
CA ILE A 11 -26.91 40.07 -13.02
C ILE A 11 -27.04 40.20 -11.49
N LEU A 12 -27.42 39.12 -10.83
CA LEU A 12 -27.31 38.96 -9.38
C LEU A 12 -25.86 38.65 -9.04
N MET A 13 -25.16 39.60 -8.47
CA MET A 13 -23.84 39.36 -7.84
C MET A 13 -24.07 38.65 -6.51
N LEU A 14 -23.77 37.35 -6.44
CA LEU A 14 -23.59 36.61 -5.21
C LEU A 14 -22.18 36.91 -4.66
N THR A 15 -22.14 37.79 -3.66
CA THR A 15 -20.96 38.01 -2.83
C THR A 15 -20.72 36.76 -1.98
N ALA A 16 -19.80 35.90 -2.40
CA ALA A 16 -19.26 34.85 -1.58
C ALA A 16 -18.33 35.47 -0.54
N CYS A 17 -18.70 35.41 0.73
CA CYS A 17 -17.80 35.66 1.86
C CYS A 17 -16.68 34.62 1.83
N GLN A 18 -15.50 35.04 1.39
CA GLN A 18 -14.24 34.32 1.62
C GLN A 18 -13.87 34.51 3.09
N SER A 19 -14.16 33.52 3.91
CA SER A 19 -13.50 33.34 5.20
C SER A 19 -12.12 32.75 4.94
N THR A 20 -11.09 33.57 5.07
CA THR A 20 -9.68 33.13 5.16
C THR A 20 -9.54 32.15 6.33
N PRO A 21 -8.95 30.96 6.14
CA PRO A 21 -8.59 30.13 7.27
C PRO A 21 -7.40 30.77 7.97
N THR A 22 -7.58 31.15 9.24
CA THR A 22 -6.50 31.43 10.17
C THR A 22 -5.54 30.25 10.20
N SER A 23 -4.25 30.57 10.05
CA SER A 23 -3.14 29.65 10.21
C SER A 23 -3.15 29.07 11.63
N GLU A 24 -3.73 27.88 11.80
CA GLU A 24 -3.48 27.06 12.98
C GLU A 24 -2.09 26.46 12.86
N GLU A 25 -1.26 26.80 13.85
CA GLU A 25 0.10 26.34 14.05
C GLU A 25 0.22 24.83 13.87
N VAL A 26 1.12 24.47 12.98
CA VAL A 26 1.62 23.09 12.84
C VAL A 26 2.48 22.83 14.08
N HIS A 27 1.86 22.35 15.16
CA HIS A 27 2.59 21.82 16.30
C HIS A 27 3.14 20.44 15.98
N ASP A 28 4.44 20.36 16.14
CA ASP A 28 5.36 19.25 16.05
C ASP A 28 4.73 17.87 16.28
N VAL A 29 4.87 17.04 15.25
CA VAL A 29 4.83 15.59 15.37
C VAL A 29 6.12 15.19 16.08
N PRO A 30 6.08 14.43 17.18
CA PRO A 30 7.30 13.90 17.79
C PRO A 30 8.08 13.10 16.75
N SER A 31 9.31 13.50 16.49
CA SER A 31 10.20 12.95 15.47
C SER A 31 10.86 11.62 15.86
N GLU A 32 10.43 10.98 16.93
CA GLU A 32 11.03 9.72 17.37
C GLU A 32 9.97 8.65 17.61
N ILE A 33 9.80 7.78 16.61
CA ILE A 33 9.30 6.44 16.83
C ILE A 33 10.51 5.64 17.32
N PRO A 34 10.48 4.97 18.49
CA PRO A 34 11.61 4.20 18.98
C PRO A 34 12.05 3.18 17.95
N GLU A 35 13.35 3.14 17.69
CA GLU A 35 13.99 2.20 16.78
C GLU A 35 13.80 0.77 17.32
N TYR A 36 13.04 -0.03 16.60
CA TYR A 36 12.86 -1.45 16.90
C TYR A 36 14.09 -2.19 16.38
N GLN A 37 15.01 -2.53 17.29
CA GLN A 37 16.14 -3.42 16.97
C GLN A 37 15.60 -4.81 16.68
N GLN A 38 15.72 -5.23 15.43
CA GLN A 38 15.62 -6.64 15.06
C GLN A 38 16.84 -7.39 15.66
N THR A 39 16.66 -7.96 16.82
CA THR A 39 17.59 -8.96 17.34
C THR A 39 17.27 -10.29 16.68
N SER A 40 17.93 -10.58 15.58
CA SER A 40 18.11 -11.94 15.07
C SER A 40 19.20 -12.62 15.91
N SER A 41 18.80 -13.31 16.96
CA SER A 41 19.67 -14.27 17.62
C SER A 41 18.94 -15.62 17.73
N HIS A 42 19.27 -16.52 16.81
CA HIS A 42 19.13 -17.93 17.08
C HIS A 42 20.04 -18.28 18.26
N GLN A 43 19.49 -18.48 19.43
CA GLN A 43 20.14 -19.21 20.50
C GLN A 43 19.23 -20.35 20.91
N ASP A 44 19.75 -21.56 20.72
CA ASP A 44 19.24 -22.78 21.32
C ASP A 44 19.14 -22.61 22.83
N VAL A 45 17.92 -22.57 23.33
CA VAL A 45 17.68 -22.74 24.78
C VAL A 45 16.85 -23.98 24.96
N THR A 46 17.51 -25.01 25.51
CA THR A 46 16.91 -26.22 26.05
C THR A 46 15.80 -25.85 27.03
N ALA A 47 14.60 -26.38 26.77
CA ALA A 47 13.42 -26.18 27.60
C ALA A 47 13.50 -27.00 28.91
N PRO A 48 13.05 -26.44 30.06
CA PRO A 48 12.68 -27.27 31.21
C PRO A 48 11.29 -27.85 30.98
N GLN A 49 11.20 -29.17 31.15
CA GLN A 49 9.93 -29.93 31.21
C GLN A 49 9.13 -29.48 32.44
N GLY A 50 7.90 -29.08 32.27
CA GLY A 50 6.95 -28.89 33.36
C GLY A 50 5.70 -28.10 32.97
N ALA A 51 4.56 -28.79 32.96
CA ALA A 51 3.17 -28.31 32.91
C ALA A 51 2.62 -27.95 31.52
N HIS A 52 2.05 -28.93 30.85
CA HIS A 52 1.10 -28.78 29.77
C HIS A 52 -0.17 -28.07 30.25
N THR A 53 -0.26 -26.76 30.06
CA THR A 53 -1.53 -26.10 29.85
C THR A 53 -1.71 -26.03 28.35
N GLU A 54 -2.63 -26.81 27.81
CA GLU A 54 -3.11 -26.72 26.44
C GLU A 54 -3.61 -25.32 26.19
N SER A 55 -2.78 -24.49 25.56
CA SER A 55 -3.22 -23.30 24.89
C SER A 55 -3.91 -23.76 23.62
N THR A 56 -5.22 -23.95 23.68
CA THR A 56 -6.05 -24.13 22.49
C THR A 56 -6.01 -22.82 21.70
N SER A 57 -5.10 -22.75 20.73
CA SER A 57 -5.25 -21.84 19.61
C SER A 57 -6.63 -22.07 19.02
N PRO A 58 -7.47 -21.06 18.80
CA PRO A 58 -8.75 -21.25 18.17
C PRO A 58 -8.48 -21.82 16.77
N THR A 59 -8.79 -23.09 16.59
CA THR A 59 -8.81 -23.75 15.28
C THR A 59 -9.79 -22.97 14.41
N ALA A 60 -9.35 -22.55 13.24
CA ALA A 60 -10.26 -21.94 12.25
C ALA A 60 -11.46 -22.89 12.10
N PRO A 61 -12.71 -22.38 12.08
CA PRO A 61 -13.87 -23.22 11.94
C PRO A 61 -13.81 -23.94 10.58
N GLU A 62 -13.46 -25.23 10.60
CA GLU A 62 -13.34 -26.05 9.39
C GLU A 62 -14.68 -26.20 8.67
N ASP A 63 -15.81 -25.99 9.36
CA ASP A 63 -17.17 -26.22 8.89
C ASP A 63 -17.89 -24.95 8.39
N ALA A 64 -17.18 -23.82 8.17
CA ALA A 64 -17.83 -22.62 7.67
C ALA A 64 -18.10 -22.72 6.16
N GLU A 65 -19.35 -22.57 5.75
CA GLU A 65 -19.80 -22.64 4.36
C GLU A 65 -19.23 -21.50 3.49
N ASP A 66 -19.05 -20.31 4.10
CA ASP A 66 -18.49 -19.14 3.46
C ASP A 66 -17.60 -18.32 4.40
N VAL A 67 -16.82 -17.37 3.83
CA VAL A 67 -15.88 -16.54 4.62
C VAL A 67 -16.61 -15.64 5.62
N TRP A 68 -17.82 -15.14 5.30
CA TRP A 68 -18.59 -14.32 6.23
C TRP A 68 -19.05 -15.12 7.44
N GLN A 69 -19.45 -16.38 7.22
CA GLN A 69 -19.76 -17.30 8.32
C GLN A 69 -18.53 -17.59 9.18
N ARG A 70 -17.36 -17.84 8.55
CA ARG A 70 -16.08 -18.00 9.25
C ARG A 70 -15.75 -16.80 10.13
N ILE A 71 -15.91 -15.58 9.65
CA ILE A 71 -15.74 -14.36 10.45
C ILE A 71 -16.78 -14.33 11.57
N ARG A 72 -18.06 -14.52 11.26
CA ARG A 72 -19.17 -14.42 12.22
C ARG A 72 -19.01 -15.32 13.42
N GLN A 73 -18.54 -16.57 13.22
CA GLN A 73 -18.32 -17.55 14.28
C GLN A 73 -17.25 -17.09 15.29
N GLN A 74 -16.28 -16.31 14.85
CA GLN A 74 -15.12 -15.88 15.64
C GLN A 74 -15.26 -14.46 16.24
N ILE A 75 -16.32 -13.70 15.92
CA ILE A 75 -16.51 -12.36 16.43
C ILE A 75 -16.56 -12.37 17.97
N SER A 76 -15.63 -11.63 18.57
CA SER A 76 -15.42 -11.51 20.02
C SER A 76 -15.86 -10.17 20.60
N PHE A 77 -15.94 -9.10 19.79
CA PHE A 77 -16.34 -7.80 20.26
C PHE A 77 -17.80 -7.81 20.70
N ALA A 78 -18.04 -7.32 21.92
CA ALA A 78 -19.39 -7.21 22.46
C ALA A 78 -20.25 -6.25 21.63
N PRO A 79 -21.55 -6.54 21.43
CA PRO A 79 -22.47 -5.60 20.81
C PRO A 79 -22.49 -4.25 21.57
N SER A 80 -22.58 -3.16 20.81
CA SER A 80 -22.58 -1.82 21.38
C SER A 80 -23.93 -1.13 21.19
N GLU A 81 -24.54 -0.72 22.30
CA GLU A 81 -25.79 0.04 22.31
C GLU A 81 -25.60 1.56 22.11
N HIS A 82 -24.36 1.99 21.91
CA HIS A 82 -24.04 3.40 21.75
C HIS A 82 -24.72 4.01 20.52
N SER A 83 -25.29 5.21 20.65
CA SER A 83 -26.10 5.87 19.61
C SER A 83 -25.40 6.02 18.26
N ARG A 84 -24.08 6.22 18.24
CA ARG A 84 -23.29 6.31 16.99
C ARG A 84 -23.21 4.96 16.25
N VAL A 85 -23.19 3.84 16.98
CA VAL A 85 -23.21 2.48 16.40
C VAL A 85 -24.59 2.20 15.83
N LYS A 86 -25.67 2.45 16.62
CA LYS A 86 -27.06 2.28 16.17
C LYS A 86 -27.37 3.08 14.90
N LYS A 87 -27.00 4.36 14.86
CA LYS A 87 -27.17 5.22 13.67
C LYS A 87 -26.43 4.68 12.45
N ARG A 88 -25.28 4.03 12.64
CA ARG A 88 -24.53 3.45 11.53
C ARG A 88 -25.15 2.14 11.05
N ILE A 89 -25.66 1.30 11.97
CA ILE A 89 -26.47 0.12 11.63
C ILE A 89 -27.69 0.52 10.80
N GLU A 90 -28.47 1.53 11.27
CA GLU A 90 -29.62 2.05 10.53
C GLU A 90 -29.24 2.53 9.12
N TRP A 91 -28.08 3.16 8.98
CA TRP A 91 -27.60 3.59 7.68
C TRP A 91 -27.33 2.39 6.76
N TYR A 92 -26.65 1.36 7.24
CA TYR A 92 -26.38 0.15 6.45
C TYR A 92 -27.70 -0.54 6.03
N LEU A 93 -28.64 -0.68 6.94
CA LEU A 93 -29.95 -1.30 6.67
C LEU A 93 -30.78 -0.54 5.60
N LYS A 94 -30.59 0.78 5.52
CA LYS A 94 -31.20 1.61 4.46
C LYS A 94 -30.50 1.52 3.10
N HIS A 95 -29.33 0.88 3.04
CA HIS A 95 -28.53 0.76 1.82
C HIS A 95 -28.17 -0.72 1.55
N PRO A 96 -29.16 -1.60 1.28
CA PRO A 96 -28.93 -3.05 1.19
C PRO A 96 -27.94 -3.41 0.06
N ASN A 97 -27.98 -2.68 -1.06
CA ASN A 97 -27.06 -2.92 -2.19
C ASN A 97 -25.59 -2.58 -1.88
N TYR A 98 -25.34 -1.82 -0.82
CA TYR A 98 -23.98 -1.48 -0.41
C TYR A 98 -23.17 -2.74 -0.07
N MET A 99 -23.73 -3.68 0.70
CA MET A 99 -23.04 -4.91 1.06
C MET A 99 -22.83 -5.86 -0.12
N HIS A 100 -23.66 -5.77 -1.14
CA HIS A 100 -23.43 -6.51 -2.40
C HIS A 100 -22.14 -6.03 -3.08
N THR A 101 -22.03 -4.72 -3.32
CA THR A 101 -20.83 -4.12 -3.90
C THR A 101 -19.57 -4.39 -3.06
N ILE A 102 -19.72 -4.37 -1.71
CA ILE A 102 -18.61 -4.68 -0.80
C ILE A 102 -18.16 -6.13 -0.95
N SER A 103 -19.10 -7.08 -1.00
CA SER A 103 -18.79 -8.50 -1.13
C SER A 103 -18.10 -8.82 -2.45
N GLU A 104 -18.52 -8.21 -3.56
CA GLU A 104 -17.85 -8.35 -4.86
C GLU A 104 -16.39 -7.90 -4.81
N ARG A 105 -16.10 -6.77 -4.16
CA ARG A 105 -14.73 -6.26 -4.02
C ARG A 105 -13.91 -7.09 -3.03
N ALA A 106 -14.53 -7.58 -1.98
CA ALA A 106 -13.89 -8.38 -0.95
C ALA A 106 -13.59 -9.82 -1.40
N GLU A 107 -14.37 -10.37 -2.35
CA GLU A 107 -14.29 -11.76 -2.79
C GLU A 107 -12.84 -12.24 -3.05
N PRO A 108 -12.02 -11.57 -3.87
CA PRO A 108 -10.66 -12.04 -4.13
C PRO A 108 -9.69 -11.84 -2.97
N LEU A 109 -10.06 -11.08 -1.93
CA LEU A 109 -9.15 -10.60 -0.89
C LEU A 109 -9.41 -11.20 0.49
N LEU A 110 -10.69 -11.41 0.82
CA LEU A 110 -11.14 -11.60 2.20
C LEU A 110 -10.64 -12.91 2.82
N TYR A 111 -10.61 -14.00 2.04
CA TYR A 111 -10.05 -15.26 2.52
C TYR A 111 -8.59 -15.12 2.98
N TYR A 112 -7.77 -14.44 2.19
CA TYR A 112 -6.38 -14.18 2.53
C TYR A 112 -6.25 -13.33 3.80
N ILE A 113 -7.01 -12.24 3.90
CA ILE A 113 -6.99 -11.32 5.05
C ILE A 113 -7.40 -12.04 6.32
N VAL A 114 -8.50 -12.80 6.30
CA VAL A 114 -9.00 -13.60 7.42
C VAL A 114 -7.92 -14.58 7.88
N THR A 115 -7.34 -15.32 6.95
CA THR A 115 -6.29 -16.30 7.25
C THR A 115 -5.06 -15.65 7.90
N GLU A 116 -4.65 -14.47 7.46
CA GLU A 116 -3.51 -13.75 8.05
C GLU A 116 -3.82 -13.20 9.46
N ILE A 117 -5.06 -12.81 9.72
CA ILE A 117 -5.53 -12.39 11.06
C ILE A 117 -5.53 -13.58 12.02
N GLU A 118 -6.06 -14.71 11.61
CA GLU A 118 -6.12 -15.94 12.40
C GLU A 118 -4.72 -16.47 12.75
N LYS A 119 -3.80 -16.53 11.78
CA LYS A 119 -2.40 -16.91 12.00
C LYS A 119 -1.71 -16.08 13.08
N ARG A 120 -2.14 -14.83 13.28
CA ARG A 120 -1.59 -13.91 14.28
C ARG A 120 -2.36 -13.93 15.60
N GLY A 121 -3.44 -14.69 15.70
CA GLY A 121 -4.34 -14.70 16.87
C GLY A 121 -4.96 -13.33 17.15
N LEU A 122 -5.20 -12.51 16.11
CA LEU A 122 -5.80 -11.19 16.23
C LEU A 122 -7.33 -11.30 16.17
N PRO A 123 -8.06 -10.31 16.74
CA PRO A 123 -9.52 -10.29 16.63
C PRO A 123 -9.97 -10.29 15.18
N ILE A 124 -10.86 -11.20 14.84
CA ILE A 124 -11.33 -11.40 13.46
C ILE A 124 -12.05 -10.18 12.89
N GLU A 125 -12.58 -9.33 13.75
CA GLU A 125 -13.22 -8.06 13.41
C GLU A 125 -12.31 -7.14 12.60
N LEU A 126 -11.00 -7.28 12.73
CA LEU A 126 -10.02 -6.52 11.95
C LEU A 126 -10.11 -6.81 10.46
N ALA A 127 -10.68 -7.95 10.04
CA ALA A 127 -10.99 -8.24 8.65
C ALA A 127 -12.00 -7.26 8.02
N LEU A 128 -12.76 -6.54 8.86
CA LEU A 128 -13.70 -5.51 8.42
C LEU A 128 -13.07 -4.10 8.36
N MET A 129 -11.78 -3.95 8.69
CA MET A 129 -11.10 -2.66 8.59
C MET A 129 -11.02 -2.14 7.14
N PRO A 130 -10.69 -2.95 6.13
CA PRO A 130 -10.72 -2.50 4.74
C PRO A 130 -12.10 -2.00 4.27
N LEU A 131 -13.20 -2.56 4.81
CA LEU A 131 -14.54 -2.06 4.55
C LEU A 131 -14.71 -0.61 5.03
N ILE A 132 -14.19 -0.26 6.21
CA ILE A 132 -14.39 1.07 6.78
C ILE A 132 -13.36 2.10 6.29
N GLU A 133 -12.23 1.64 5.74
CA GLU A 133 -11.18 2.48 5.17
C GLU A 133 -11.46 2.83 3.71
N THR A 134 -11.80 1.85 2.88
CA THR A 134 -11.77 1.99 1.42
C THR A 134 -12.89 1.28 0.69
N ASP A 135 -13.86 0.68 1.39
CA ASP A 135 -14.84 -0.21 0.75
C ASP A 135 -14.16 -1.32 -0.08
N PHE A 136 -13.04 -1.89 0.43
CA PHE A 136 -12.18 -2.87 -0.23
C PHE A 136 -11.56 -2.39 -1.55
N ASP A 137 -11.38 -1.09 -1.76
CA ASP A 137 -10.67 -0.56 -2.91
C ASP A 137 -9.15 -0.59 -2.67
N MET A 138 -8.44 -1.46 -3.38
CA MET A 138 -6.98 -1.60 -3.30
C MET A 138 -6.22 -0.39 -3.88
N GLN A 139 -6.86 0.43 -4.72
CA GLN A 139 -6.25 1.60 -5.36
C GLN A 139 -6.59 2.91 -4.65
N ALA A 140 -7.36 2.85 -3.55
CA ALA A 140 -7.79 4.04 -2.83
C ALA A 140 -6.59 4.91 -2.44
N TYR A 141 -6.73 6.23 -2.66
CA TYR A 141 -5.72 7.21 -2.32
C TYR A 141 -6.36 8.44 -1.67
N SER A 142 -5.88 8.81 -0.48
CA SER A 142 -6.45 9.91 0.29
C SER A 142 -5.70 11.23 0.09
N HIS A 143 -6.36 12.36 0.38
CA HIS A 143 -5.73 13.69 0.39
C HIS A 143 -4.56 13.82 1.38
N LYS A 144 -4.46 12.92 2.36
CA LYS A 144 -3.36 12.85 3.33
C LYS A 144 -2.28 11.86 2.89
N HIS A 145 -2.25 11.49 1.62
CA HIS A 145 -1.29 10.57 1.03
C HIS A 145 -1.32 9.14 1.61
N ALA A 146 -2.38 8.75 2.32
CA ALA A 146 -2.61 7.37 2.66
C ALA A 146 -3.07 6.60 1.40
N SER A 147 -2.64 5.35 1.25
CA SER A 147 -2.83 4.58 0.02
C SER A 147 -3.18 3.12 0.30
N GLY A 148 -3.92 2.53 -0.64
CA GLY A 148 -4.27 1.12 -0.69
C GLY A 148 -5.36 0.71 0.28
N LEU A 149 -5.62 -0.58 0.31
CA LEU A 149 -6.67 -1.25 1.06
C LEU A 149 -6.75 -0.84 2.55
N TRP A 150 -5.58 -0.70 3.17
CA TRP A 150 -5.38 -0.40 4.57
C TRP A 150 -5.11 1.08 4.88
N GLN A 151 -5.11 1.95 3.87
CA GLN A 151 -4.85 3.40 4.01
C GLN A 151 -3.58 3.71 4.82
N LEU A 152 -2.48 3.00 4.51
CA LEU A 152 -1.20 3.25 5.16
C LEU A 152 -0.60 4.57 4.66
N THR A 153 -0.12 5.40 5.59
CA THR A 153 0.63 6.62 5.26
C THR A 153 2.06 6.29 4.84
N PRO A 154 2.78 7.18 4.12
CA PRO A 154 4.18 6.96 3.77
C PRO A 154 5.09 6.73 4.99
N LEU A 155 4.80 7.37 6.11
CA LEU A 155 5.56 7.22 7.36
C LEU A 155 5.42 5.80 7.91
N ILE A 156 4.19 5.31 8.03
CA ILE A 156 3.91 3.94 8.50
C ILE A 156 4.48 2.91 7.53
N ALA A 157 4.30 3.12 6.22
CA ALA A 157 4.87 2.25 5.20
C ALA A 157 6.39 2.12 5.34
N LYS A 158 7.09 3.24 5.48
CA LYS A 158 8.55 3.25 5.70
C LYS A 158 8.95 2.51 6.99
N HIS A 159 8.22 2.74 8.08
CA HIS A 159 8.50 2.10 9.37
C HIS A 159 8.38 0.57 9.30
N TYR A 160 7.38 0.06 8.56
CA TYR A 160 7.17 -1.38 8.36
C TYR A 160 7.87 -1.93 7.10
N GLY A 161 8.83 -1.19 6.54
CA GLY A 161 9.69 -1.67 5.45
C GLY A 161 9.01 -1.83 4.09
N LEU A 162 7.82 -1.23 3.90
CA LEU A 162 7.16 -1.26 2.59
C LEU A 162 7.95 -0.45 1.57
N LYS A 163 8.19 -1.05 0.42
CA LYS A 163 8.84 -0.35 -0.69
C LYS A 163 7.87 0.66 -1.32
N ILE A 164 8.33 1.89 -1.48
CA ILE A 164 7.65 2.94 -2.25
C ILE A 164 8.66 3.55 -3.20
N ASN A 165 8.46 3.40 -4.49
CA ASN A 165 9.32 3.93 -5.54
C ASN A 165 8.48 4.24 -6.79
N PRO A 166 9.05 4.78 -7.88
CA PRO A 166 8.28 5.13 -9.09
C PRO A 166 7.59 3.96 -9.80
N TRP A 167 7.91 2.72 -9.43
CA TRP A 167 7.43 1.50 -10.07
C TRP A 167 6.48 0.70 -9.21
N TYR A 168 6.65 0.81 -7.89
CA TYR A 168 5.94 -0.01 -6.94
C TYR A 168 5.59 0.78 -5.68
N ASP A 169 4.36 0.64 -5.25
CA ASP A 169 3.86 1.13 -3.97
C ASP A 169 3.33 -0.04 -3.14
N GLY A 170 4.14 -0.51 -2.19
CA GLY A 170 3.79 -1.64 -1.32
C GLY A 170 2.55 -1.41 -0.46
N ARG A 171 2.06 -0.18 -0.33
CA ARG A 171 0.81 0.13 0.36
C ARG A 171 -0.42 -0.33 -0.42
N GLN A 172 -0.28 -0.48 -1.74
CA GLN A 172 -1.31 -0.99 -2.65
C GLN A 172 -1.13 -2.49 -2.95
N ASP A 173 -0.08 -3.11 -2.47
CA ASP A 173 0.10 -4.56 -2.57
C ASP A 173 -0.69 -5.26 -1.46
N LEU A 174 -1.50 -6.26 -1.82
CA LEU A 174 -2.35 -6.98 -0.88
C LEU A 174 -1.57 -7.61 0.27
N ILE A 175 -0.48 -8.27 -0.06
CA ILE A 175 0.31 -9.07 0.91
C ILE A 175 1.12 -8.15 1.81
N ASP A 176 1.92 -7.26 1.21
CA ASP A 176 2.81 -6.36 1.95
C ASP A 176 2.01 -5.42 2.85
N SER A 177 0.93 -4.82 2.31
CA SER A 177 0.12 -3.88 3.09
C SER A 177 -0.69 -4.56 4.20
N THR A 178 -1.18 -5.78 3.98
CA THR A 178 -1.88 -6.55 5.02
C THR A 178 -0.93 -6.89 6.16
N ASN A 179 0.25 -7.40 5.87
CA ASN A 179 1.25 -7.68 6.90
C ASN A 179 1.58 -6.43 7.73
N ALA A 180 1.93 -5.33 7.06
CA ALA A 180 2.26 -4.07 7.74
C ALA A 180 1.11 -3.51 8.57
N ALA A 181 -0.13 -3.59 8.09
CA ALA A 181 -1.31 -3.11 8.81
C ALA A 181 -1.59 -3.94 10.07
N LEU A 182 -1.49 -5.27 9.97
CA LEU A 182 -1.69 -6.16 11.12
C LEU A 182 -0.57 -6.03 12.16
N ASP A 183 0.67 -5.85 11.73
CA ASP A 183 1.80 -5.58 12.62
C ASP A 183 1.65 -4.23 13.32
N PHE A 184 1.20 -3.19 12.60
CA PHE A 184 0.90 -1.89 13.18
C PHE A 184 -0.25 -1.94 14.18
N LEU A 185 -1.33 -2.66 13.87
CA LEU A 185 -2.45 -2.86 14.80
C LEU A 185 -2.02 -3.62 16.06
N THR A 186 -1.16 -4.63 15.90
CA THR A 186 -0.57 -5.37 17.02
C THR A 186 0.27 -4.45 17.92
N TYR A 187 1.11 -3.60 17.32
CA TYR A 187 1.86 -2.57 18.05
C TYR A 187 0.93 -1.64 18.82
N LEU A 188 -0.08 -1.09 18.17
CA LEU A 188 -1.03 -0.17 18.80
C LEU A 188 -1.81 -0.85 19.94
N HIS A 189 -2.22 -2.10 19.78
CA HIS A 189 -2.88 -2.85 20.82
C HIS A 189 -2.02 -2.96 22.10
N ARG A 190 -0.74 -3.30 21.94
CA ARG A 190 0.22 -3.33 23.06
C ARG A 190 0.41 -1.95 23.68
N ARG A 191 0.50 -0.90 22.86
CA ARG A 191 0.66 0.49 23.31
C ARG A 191 -0.51 1.01 24.13
N PHE A 192 -1.70 0.47 23.94
CA PHE A 192 -2.93 0.83 24.67
C PHE A 192 -3.36 -0.27 25.66
N ASP A 193 -2.40 -0.99 26.26
CA ASP A 193 -2.61 -1.96 27.33
C ASP A 193 -3.71 -2.99 27.00
N GLY A 194 -3.75 -3.46 25.75
CA GLY A 194 -4.73 -4.44 25.29
C GLY A 194 -6.10 -3.85 24.91
N ASN A 195 -6.25 -2.52 24.86
CA ASN A 195 -7.53 -1.91 24.51
C ASN A 195 -7.68 -1.74 22.99
N TRP A 196 -8.43 -2.62 22.35
CA TRP A 196 -8.66 -2.60 20.91
C TRP A 196 -9.37 -1.32 20.42
N TYR A 197 -10.29 -0.75 21.19
CA TYR A 197 -11.00 0.47 20.75
C TYR A 197 -10.06 1.67 20.68
N HIS A 198 -9.11 1.77 21.62
CA HIS A 198 -8.06 2.79 21.58
C HIS A 198 -7.07 2.52 20.45
N ALA A 199 -6.67 1.27 20.25
CA ALA A 199 -5.76 0.88 19.17
C ALA A 199 -6.35 1.21 17.79
N ILE A 200 -7.61 0.85 17.53
CA ILE A 200 -8.32 1.14 16.29
C ILE A 200 -8.51 2.65 16.10
N ALA A 201 -8.82 3.39 17.18
CA ALA A 201 -8.89 4.85 17.14
C ALA A 201 -7.51 5.46 16.79
N ALA A 202 -6.43 4.91 17.35
CA ALA A 202 -5.06 5.38 17.12
C ALA A 202 -4.58 5.06 15.69
N TYR A 203 -4.99 3.94 15.12
CA TYR A 203 -4.76 3.64 13.70
C TYR A 203 -5.27 4.77 12.79
N ASN A 204 -6.48 5.26 13.07
CA ASN A 204 -7.12 6.32 12.27
C ASN A 204 -6.54 7.72 12.52
N THR A 205 -6.18 8.06 13.77
CA THR A 205 -5.85 9.46 14.13
C THR A 205 -4.44 9.67 14.69
N GLY A 206 -3.67 8.59 14.83
CA GLY A 206 -2.36 8.58 15.46
C GLY A 206 -2.43 8.40 16.99
N GLU A 207 -1.49 7.62 17.52
CA GLU A 207 -1.45 7.23 18.93
C GLU A 207 -1.34 8.42 19.90
N GLY A 208 -0.49 9.40 19.58
CA GLY A 208 -0.28 10.56 20.44
C GLY A 208 -1.55 11.39 20.71
N ARG A 209 -2.47 11.43 19.74
CA ARG A 209 -3.76 12.11 19.93
C ARG A 209 -4.69 11.35 20.87
N VAL A 210 -4.73 10.03 20.73
CA VAL A 210 -5.52 9.17 21.62
C VAL A 210 -4.98 9.22 23.04
N PHE A 211 -3.66 9.14 23.23
CA PHE A 211 -3.03 9.28 24.54
C PHE A 211 -3.35 10.62 25.21
N ARG A 212 -3.24 11.72 24.47
CA ARG A 212 -3.60 13.05 25.02
C ARG A 212 -5.06 13.13 25.44
N ALA A 213 -5.98 12.52 24.69
CA ALA A 213 -7.40 12.50 25.04
C ALA A 213 -7.67 11.65 26.29
N ILE A 214 -7.02 10.49 26.42
CA ILE A 214 -7.07 9.63 27.60
C ILE A 214 -6.57 10.39 28.83
N GLU A 215 -5.39 11.00 28.73
CA GLU A 215 -4.77 11.72 29.84
C GLU A 215 -5.56 12.96 30.27
N LYS A 216 -6.15 13.69 29.32
CA LYS A 216 -7.06 14.79 29.60
C LYS A 216 -8.25 14.32 30.44
N ASN A 217 -8.88 13.20 30.05
CA ASN A 217 -10.01 12.66 30.80
C ASN A 217 -9.58 12.13 32.17
N ARG A 218 -8.44 11.44 32.26
CA ARG A 218 -7.89 10.94 33.52
C ARG A 218 -7.68 12.07 34.53
N LYS A 219 -7.04 13.17 34.11
CA LYS A 219 -6.81 14.35 34.95
C LYS A 219 -8.11 15.03 35.39
N ALA A 220 -9.13 14.94 34.56
CA ALA A 220 -10.48 15.51 34.87
C ALA A 220 -11.39 14.55 35.65
N GLY A 221 -10.92 13.37 36.07
CA GLY A 221 -11.74 12.36 36.74
C GLY A 221 -12.86 11.79 35.86
N LYS A 222 -12.73 11.91 34.51
CA LYS A 222 -13.70 11.41 33.54
C LYS A 222 -13.34 10.01 33.06
N SER A 223 -14.33 9.30 32.54
CA SER A 223 -14.10 8.01 31.92
C SER A 223 -13.08 8.10 30.77
N THR A 224 -12.15 7.16 30.72
CA THR A 224 -11.19 6.99 29.61
C THR A 224 -11.66 6.03 28.53
N ASN A 225 -12.91 5.53 28.63
CA ASN A 225 -13.50 4.72 27.56
C ASN A 225 -13.53 5.51 26.24
N PHE A 226 -13.31 4.82 25.11
CA PHE A 226 -13.28 5.44 23.78
C PHE A 226 -14.43 6.40 23.51
N PHE A 227 -15.66 6.03 23.90
CA PHE A 227 -16.85 6.84 23.64
C PHE A 227 -16.90 8.15 24.44
N ALA A 228 -16.13 8.24 25.52
CA ALA A 228 -16.01 9.44 26.36
C ALA A 228 -14.85 10.36 25.92
N LEU A 229 -13.98 9.91 25.01
CA LEU A 229 -12.82 10.69 24.57
C LEU A 229 -13.21 11.80 23.59
N GLU A 230 -12.61 12.97 23.79
CA GLU A 230 -12.67 14.08 22.83
C GLU A 230 -11.66 13.86 21.68
N LEU A 231 -12.12 13.18 20.63
CA LEU A 231 -11.35 12.88 19.44
C LEU A 231 -11.94 13.62 18.21
N PRO A 232 -11.18 13.76 17.11
CA PRO A 232 -11.68 14.34 15.87
C PRO A 232 -12.99 13.67 15.42
N ARG A 233 -13.86 14.43 14.76
CA ARG A 233 -15.16 13.92 14.29
C ARG A 233 -15.01 12.62 13.48
N GLN A 234 -14.03 12.55 12.58
CA GLN A 234 -13.76 11.36 11.79
C GLN A 234 -13.51 10.14 12.70
N THR A 235 -12.59 10.25 13.66
CA THR A 235 -12.22 9.16 14.58
C THR A 235 -13.37 8.75 15.49
N ARG A 236 -14.17 9.71 15.97
CA ARG A 236 -15.35 9.41 16.78
C ARG A 236 -16.42 8.57 16.06
N HIS A 237 -16.38 8.53 14.72
CA HIS A 237 -17.25 7.69 13.89
C HIS A 237 -16.54 6.44 13.33
N TYR A 238 -15.23 6.37 13.40
CA TYR A 238 -14.44 5.30 12.83
C TYR A 238 -14.64 3.97 13.57
N VAL A 239 -14.37 3.92 14.87
CA VAL A 239 -14.64 2.74 15.71
C VAL A 239 -16.11 2.33 15.66
N PRO A 240 -17.10 3.25 15.80
CA PRO A 240 -18.51 2.92 15.62
C PRO A 240 -18.88 2.33 14.26
N LYS A 241 -18.18 2.70 13.17
CA LYS A 241 -18.40 2.07 11.84
C LYS A 241 -18.00 0.59 11.87
N LEU A 242 -16.83 0.29 12.45
CA LEU A 242 -16.36 -1.09 12.58
C LEU A 242 -17.33 -1.90 13.45
N LEU A 243 -17.68 -1.40 14.63
CA LEU A 243 -18.62 -2.08 15.53
C LEU A 243 -19.99 -2.32 14.90
N ALA A 244 -20.46 -1.37 14.09
CA ALA A 244 -21.72 -1.53 13.36
C ALA A 244 -21.64 -2.64 12.31
N ALA A 245 -20.57 -2.69 11.52
CA ALA A 245 -20.35 -3.73 10.51
C ALA A 245 -20.22 -5.11 11.19
N THR A 246 -19.46 -5.18 12.28
CA THR A 246 -19.32 -6.39 13.11
C THR A 246 -20.67 -6.87 13.63
N GLN A 247 -21.50 -5.96 14.16
CA GLN A 247 -22.80 -6.29 14.74
C GLN A 247 -23.81 -6.73 13.66
N LEU A 248 -23.81 -6.08 12.50
CA LEU A 248 -24.61 -6.50 11.35
C LEU A 248 -24.30 -7.94 10.94
N LEU A 249 -23.02 -8.28 10.86
CA LEU A 249 -22.56 -9.63 10.50
C LEU A 249 -22.91 -10.64 11.61
N LYS A 250 -22.59 -10.31 12.87
CA LYS A 250 -22.81 -11.21 14.02
C LYS A 250 -24.29 -11.57 14.21
N GLN A 251 -25.17 -10.57 14.10
CA GLN A 251 -26.61 -10.70 14.33
C GLN A 251 -27.38 -11.02 13.04
N GLN A 252 -26.70 -11.17 11.91
CA GLN A 252 -27.30 -11.45 10.60
C GLN A 252 -28.43 -10.47 10.24
N LEU A 253 -28.24 -9.19 10.56
CA LEU A 253 -29.25 -8.14 10.35
C LEU A 253 -29.42 -7.77 8.87
N MET A 254 -28.49 -8.19 8.01
CA MET A 254 -28.58 -8.02 6.57
C MET A 254 -27.87 -9.16 5.86
N ASN A 255 -28.25 -9.37 4.59
CA ASN A 255 -27.64 -10.39 3.76
C ASN A 255 -26.26 -9.94 3.23
N PHE A 256 -25.25 -10.79 3.41
CA PHE A 256 -23.93 -10.67 2.81
C PHE A 256 -23.84 -11.72 1.70
N PRO A 257 -23.64 -11.33 0.42
CA PRO A 257 -23.41 -12.29 -0.63
C PRO A 257 -22.29 -13.27 -0.30
N VAL A 258 -22.51 -14.53 -0.62
CA VAL A 258 -21.60 -15.63 -0.30
C VAL A 258 -20.23 -15.39 -0.92
N ILE A 259 -19.17 -15.55 -0.12
CA ILE A 259 -17.78 -15.59 -0.57
C ILE A 259 -17.22 -16.96 -0.17
N ALA A 260 -16.78 -17.75 -1.15
CA ALA A 260 -16.30 -19.10 -0.91
C ALA A 260 -15.20 -19.15 0.17
N ASN A 261 -15.33 -20.08 1.12
CA ASN A 261 -14.31 -20.29 2.18
C ASN A 261 -13.13 -21.14 1.67
N THR A 262 -12.55 -20.71 0.55
CA THR A 262 -11.39 -21.35 -0.07
C THR A 262 -10.42 -20.27 -0.57
N PRO A 263 -9.12 -20.59 -0.73
CA PRO A 263 -8.16 -19.64 -1.30
C PRO A 263 -8.61 -19.11 -2.66
N ALA A 264 -8.87 -17.80 -2.77
CA ALA A 264 -9.25 -17.16 -4.02
C ALA A 264 -8.02 -16.81 -4.88
N ILE A 265 -6.89 -16.57 -4.24
CA ILE A 265 -5.65 -16.14 -4.87
C ILE A 265 -4.51 -17.11 -4.60
N SER A 266 -3.53 -17.09 -5.51
CA SER A 266 -2.24 -17.74 -5.38
C SER A 266 -1.12 -16.74 -5.67
N VAL A 267 0.08 -17.05 -5.21
CA VAL A 267 1.29 -16.24 -5.43
C VAL A 267 2.29 -17.05 -6.24
N VAL A 268 2.64 -16.53 -7.39
CA VAL A 268 3.70 -17.11 -8.24
C VAL A 268 4.95 -16.25 -8.10
N SER A 269 6.05 -16.88 -7.70
CA SER A 269 7.36 -16.25 -7.65
C SER A 269 7.92 -16.05 -9.06
N LEU A 270 8.52 -14.89 -9.28
CA LEU A 270 9.19 -14.54 -10.52
C LEU A 270 10.70 -14.57 -10.28
N PRO A 271 11.50 -15.01 -11.27
CA PRO A 271 12.96 -15.11 -11.11
C PRO A 271 13.62 -13.74 -10.92
N SER A 272 13.03 -12.70 -11.47
CA SER A 272 13.47 -11.30 -11.31
C SER A 272 12.35 -10.34 -11.72
N ALA A 273 12.65 -9.04 -11.75
CA ALA A 273 11.80 -8.05 -12.42
C ALA A 273 11.52 -8.46 -13.87
N THR A 274 10.31 -8.28 -14.31
CA THR A 274 9.88 -8.68 -15.65
C THR A 274 8.86 -7.71 -16.23
N ILE A 275 8.78 -7.70 -17.55
CA ILE A 275 7.71 -7.04 -18.29
C ILE A 275 6.94 -8.14 -19.00
N LEU A 276 5.67 -8.22 -18.71
CA LEU A 276 4.79 -9.20 -19.32
C LEU A 276 4.32 -8.70 -20.70
N ASP A 277 4.20 -9.60 -21.66
CA ASP A 277 3.64 -9.28 -22.97
C ASP A 277 2.16 -8.91 -22.86
N SER A 278 1.67 -8.13 -23.84
CA SER A 278 0.27 -7.69 -23.87
C SER A 278 -0.67 -8.90 -23.98
N SER A 279 -1.57 -9.05 -23.03
CA SER A 279 -2.60 -10.09 -23.04
C SER A 279 -3.93 -9.50 -22.57
N PRO A 280 -5.06 -9.95 -23.12
CA PRO A 280 -6.39 -9.57 -22.60
C PRO A 280 -6.62 -9.89 -21.12
N GLU A 281 -5.86 -10.84 -20.57
CA GLU A 281 -5.94 -11.22 -19.15
C GLU A 281 -5.36 -10.17 -18.18
N TRP A 282 -4.62 -9.22 -18.69
CA TRP A 282 -3.91 -8.22 -17.84
C TRP A 282 -4.83 -7.33 -17.04
N SER A 283 -6.03 -7.02 -17.53
CA SER A 283 -6.96 -6.16 -16.79
C SER A 283 -7.35 -6.77 -15.45
N MET A 284 -7.59 -8.07 -15.39
CA MET A 284 -7.92 -8.80 -14.17
C MET A 284 -6.69 -8.95 -13.26
N LEU A 285 -5.54 -9.30 -13.82
CA LEU A 285 -4.30 -9.43 -13.03
C LEU A 285 -3.83 -8.09 -12.46
N ALA A 286 -4.00 -6.99 -13.19
CA ALA A 286 -3.70 -5.65 -12.71
C ALA A 286 -4.50 -5.28 -11.46
N GLN A 287 -5.76 -5.74 -11.35
CA GLN A 287 -6.60 -5.49 -10.18
C GLN A 287 -6.07 -6.16 -8.90
N LEU A 288 -5.40 -7.28 -9.02
CA LEU A 288 -4.77 -7.98 -7.88
C LEU A 288 -3.33 -7.50 -7.61
N ASN A 289 -2.69 -6.83 -8.56
CA ASN A 289 -1.29 -6.40 -8.49
C ASN A 289 -1.15 -4.88 -8.52
N THR A 290 -2.04 -4.19 -7.84
CA THR A 290 -2.14 -2.72 -7.81
C THR A 290 -0.90 -2.03 -7.24
N GLY A 291 -0.06 -2.76 -6.50
CA GLY A 291 1.23 -2.27 -6.03
C GLY A 291 2.19 -1.92 -7.17
N TYR A 292 2.09 -2.59 -8.32
CA TYR A 292 2.90 -2.26 -9.49
C TYR A 292 2.29 -1.07 -10.26
N ALA A 293 2.88 0.09 -10.10
CA ALA A 293 2.37 1.36 -10.67
C ALA A 293 2.29 1.36 -12.20
N ARG A 294 2.98 0.45 -12.87
CA ARG A 294 3.09 0.39 -14.34
C ARG A 294 2.86 -1.01 -14.90
N PHE A 295 1.91 -1.73 -14.28
CA PHE A 295 1.53 -3.04 -14.79
C PHE A 295 1.24 -2.99 -16.32
N PRO A 296 1.68 -3.94 -17.13
CA PRO A 296 2.28 -5.23 -16.78
C PRO A 296 3.79 -5.24 -16.53
N ALA A 297 4.43 -4.11 -16.31
CA ALA A 297 5.83 -4.04 -15.91
C ALA A 297 5.96 -4.27 -14.40
N LEU A 298 6.44 -5.44 -13.99
CA LEU A 298 6.59 -5.87 -12.60
C LEU A 298 7.97 -5.48 -12.08
N LEU A 299 8.13 -4.20 -11.75
CA LEU A 299 9.42 -3.58 -11.45
C LEU A 299 9.42 -2.95 -10.05
N GLY A 300 10.58 -2.95 -9.42
CA GLY A 300 10.81 -2.25 -8.16
C GLY A 300 10.10 -2.83 -6.94
N GLY A 301 9.25 -3.85 -7.16
CA GLY A 301 8.50 -4.56 -6.12
C GLY A 301 9.14 -5.89 -5.72
N PRO A 302 8.41 -6.74 -5.00
CA PRO A 302 8.77 -8.12 -4.77
C PRO A 302 8.60 -8.91 -6.07
N ASN A 303 9.53 -9.80 -6.38
CA ASN A 303 9.48 -10.62 -7.60
C ASN A 303 8.36 -11.67 -7.49
N ARG A 304 7.12 -11.25 -7.54
CA ARG A 304 5.94 -12.10 -7.45
C ARG A 304 4.76 -11.52 -8.23
N LEU A 305 3.84 -12.40 -8.60
CA LEU A 305 2.56 -12.08 -9.18
C LEU A 305 1.44 -12.70 -8.34
N ILE A 306 0.46 -11.90 -7.96
CA ILE A 306 -0.77 -12.37 -7.32
C ILE A 306 -1.79 -12.64 -8.42
N LEU A 307 -2.41 -13.81 -8.40
CA LEU A 307 -3.34 -14.22 -9.45
C LEU A 307 -4.43 -15.15 -8.88
N PRO A 308 -5.57 -15.29 -9.57
CA PRO A 308 -6.59 -16.23 -9.15
C PRO A 308 -6.05 -17.67 -9.07
N VAL A 309 -6.43 -18.41 -8.04
CA VAL A 309 -5.88 -19.76 -7.73
C VAL A 309 -5.95 -20.71 -8.92
N HIS A 310 -7.03 -20.66 -9.71
CA HIS A 310 -7.24 -21.55 -10.88
C HIS A 310 -6.24 -21.27 -12.04
N LYS A 311 -5.45 -20.21 -11.96
CA LYS A 311 -4.43 -19.86 -12.95
C LYS A 311 -3.01 -20.19 -12.47
N ALA A 312 -2.84 -20.63 -11.23
CA ALA A 312 -1.53 -20.79 -10.59
C ALA A 312 -0.59 -21.70 -11.37
N ASP A 313 -1.03 -22.91 -11.73
CA ASP A 313 -0.20 -23.92 -12.39
C ASP A 313 0.31 -23.43 -13.76
N LYS A 314 -0.60 -22.87 -14.58
CA LYS A 314 -0.25 -22.30 -15.87
C LYS A 314 0.83 -21.20 -15.73
N TRP A 315 0.64 -20.32 -14.75
CA TRP A 315 1.53 -19.20 -14.53
C TRP A 315 2.87 -19.61 -13.90
N GLN A 316 2.89 -20.65 -13.07
CA GLN A 316 4.12 -21.21 -12.52
C GLN A 316 5.06 -21.69 -13.63
N LEU A 317 4.53 -22.38 -14.63
CA LEU A 317 5.28 -22.82 -15.80
C LEU A 317 5.71 -21.64 -16.69
N TYR A 318 4.82 -20.69 -16.90
CA TYR A 318 5.11 -19.50 -17.71
C TYR A 318 6.18 -18.61 -17.08
N ALA A 319 6.13 -18.41 -15.77
CA ALA A 319 7.09 -17.58 -15.03
C ALA A 319 8.53 -18.04 -15.16
N GLN A 320 8.76 -19.35 -15.29
CA GLN A 320 10.11 -19.92 -15.46
C GLN A 320 10.76 -19.53 -16.81
N ASN A 321 9.94 -19.18 -17.81
CA ASN A 321 10.39 -18.83 -19.17
C ASN A 321 10.31 -17.33 -19.46
N LEU A 322 9.96 -16.51 -18.45
CA LEU A 322 9.89 -15.07 -18.66
C LEU A 322 11.30 -14.46 -18.80
N PRO A 323 11.46 -13.49 -19.72
CA PRO A 323 12.72 -12.75 -19.82
C PRO A 323 13.00 -12.03 -18.51
N THR A 324 14.17 -12.30 -17.95
CA THR A 324 14.60 -11.71 -16.68
C THR A 324 15.23 -10.34 -16.92
N MET A 325 14.81 -9.34 -16.13
CA MET A 325 15.43 -8.02 -16.13
C MET A 325 16.01 -7.72 -14.74
N PRO A 326 17.23 -7.19 -14.65
CA PRO A 326 17.80 -6.83 -13.36
C PRO A 326 16.93 -5.78 -12.66
N ASN A 327 16.53 -6.06 -11.43
CA ASN A 327 15.56 -5.24 -10.65
C ASN A 327 16.01 -3.79 -10.35
N GLU A 328 17.31 -3.50 -10.47
CA GLU A 328 17.90 -2.29 -9.90
C GLU A 328 18.51 -1.33 -10.93
N GLN A 329 18.37 -1.63 -12.22
CA GLN A 329 19.10 -0.92 -13.25
C GLN A 329 18.20 -0.15 -14.19
N TRP A 330 17.70 1.01 -13.71
CA TRP A 330 16.83 1.88 -14.49
C TRP A 330 17.39 3.28 -14.59
N GLN A 331 17.24 3.89 -15.78
CA GLN A 331 17.68 5.25 -16.04
C GLN A 331 16.56 6.09 -16.61
N SER A 332 16.64 7.39 -16.37
CA SER A 332 15.82 8.38 -17.06
C SER A 332 16.48 8.78 -18.35
N TYR A 333 15.83 8.54 -19.48
CA TYR A 333 16.23 8.98 -20.81
C TYR A 333 15.44 10.22 -21.20
N THR A 334 16.11 11.29 -21.60
CA THR A 334 15.46 12.48 -22.14
C THR A 334 15.37 12.39 -23.65
N ILE A 335 14.16 12.45 -24.20
CA ILE A 335 13.89 12.36 -25.64
C ILE A 335 14.59 13.49 -26.38
N ARG A 336 15.33 13.14 -27.42
CA ARG A 336 16.14 14.04 -28.25
C ARG A 336 15.52 14.20 -29.64
N ARG A 337 15.98 15.19 -30.38
CA ARG A 337 15.58 15.38 -31.79
C ARG A 337 16.01 14.18 -32.63
N GLY A 338 15.07 13.59 -33.36
CA GLY A 338 15.27 12.39 -34.17
C GLY A 338 14.92 11.09 -33.51
N ASP A 339 14.58 11.10 -32.19
CA ASP A 339 14.13 9.90 -31.50
C ASP A 339 12.76 9.44 -31.98
N SER A 340 12.60 8.11 -32.02
CA SER A 340 11.31 7.44 -32.16
C SER A 340 11.20 6.30 -31.14
N LEU A 341 9.98 5.95 -30.74
CA LEU A 341 9.80 4.84 -29.82
C LEU A 341 10.37 3.52 -30.34
N SER A 342 10.32 3.29 -31.66
CA SER A 342 10.87 2.06 -32.25
C SER A 342 12.39 2.00 -32.12
N VAL A 343 13.09 3.08 -32.41
CA VAL A 343 14.56 3.15 -32.28
C VAL A 343 14.98 3.06 -30.82
N ILE A 344 14.29 3.81 -29.92
CA ILE A 344 14.59 3.76 -28.50
C ILE A 344 14.34 2.33 -27.96
N ALA A 345 13.19 1.72 -28.27
CA ALA A 345 12.90 0.35 -27.83
C ALA A 345 13.97 -0.64 -28.30
N GLN A 346 14.31 -0.60 -29.58
CA GLN A 346 15.35 -1.47 -30.15
C GLN A 346 16.70 -1.31 -29.44
N ASN A 347 17.12 -0.07 -29.18
CA ASN A 347 18.40 0.23 -28.52
C ASN A 347 18.46 -0.29 -27.07
N TYR A 348 17.31 -0.51 -26.45
CA TYR A 348 17.20 -0.97 -25.06
C TYR A 348 16.64 -2.40 -24.93
N GLY A 349 16.65 -3.18 -26.01
CA GLY A 349 16.20 -4.57 -26.02
C GLY A 349 14.70 -4.74 -25.72
N LEU A 350 13.90 -3.70 -25.97
CA LEU A 350 12.47 -3.68 -25.78
C LEU A 350 11.72 -3.69 -27.11
N ASN A 351 10.48 -4.18 -27.12
CA ASN A 351 9.56 -3.85 -28.19
C ASN A 351 8.80 -2.53 -27.86
N VAL A 352 8.18 -1.92 -28.88
CA VAL A 352 7.47 -0.63 -28.71
C VAL A 352 6.31 -0.75 -27.72
N SER A 353 5.60 -1.89 -27.69
CA SER A 353 4.51 -2.13 -26.76
C SER A 353 4.99 -2.14 -25.31
N GLN A 354 6.09 -2.84 -25.05
CA GLN A 354 6.75 -2.86 -23.74
C GLN A 354 7.18 -1.46 -23.31
N LEU A 355 7.86 -0.70 -24.21
CA LEU A 355 8.29 0.66 -23.93
C LEU A 355 7.13 1.60 -23.61
N LYS A 356 6.02 1.47 -24.33
CA LYS A 356 4.79 2.25 -24.09
C LYS A 356 4.14 1.90 -22.77
N SER A 357 3.90 0.62 -22.52
CA SER A 357 3.32 0.12 -21.26
C SER A 357 4.12 0.60 -20.07
N PHE A 358 5.38 0.42 -20.12
CA PHE A 358 6.41 0.77 -19.17
C PHE A 358 6.44 2.26 -18.81
N ASN A 359 6.22 3.13 -19.81
CA ASN A 359 6.17 4.58 -19.64
C ASN A 359 4.73 5.14 -19.59
N GLN A 360 3.71 4.29 -19.55
CA GLN A 360 2.28 4.67 -19.56
C GLN A 360 1.92 5.55 -20.79
N LEU A 361 2.56 5.29 -21.92
CA LEU A 361 2.30 6.07 -23.13
C LEU A 361 1.03 5.56 -23.83
N ARG A 362 0.04 6.41 -23.99
CA ARG A 362 -1.23 6.10 -24.67
C ARG A 362 -1.12 6.12 -26.20
N SER A 363 -0.06 6.71 -26.75
CA SER A 363 0.19 6.84 -28.20
C SER A 363 1.68 6.73 -28.51
N ASP A 364 2.02 6.68 -29.80
CA ASP A 364 3.42 6.66 -30.24
C ASP A 364 4.03 8.07 -30.33
N LYS A 365 3.24 9.10 -30.04
CA LYS A 365 3.72 10.48 -30.05
C LYS A 365 4.56 10.77 -28.82
N ILE A 366 5.82 11.12 -29.03
CA ILE A 366 6.78 11.58 -28.02
C ILE A 366 7.22 13.00 -28.33
N ARG A 367 7.61 13.76 -27.31
CA ARG A 367 8.08 15.15 -27.47
C ARG A 367 9.54 15.25 -27.02
N ILE A 368 10.30 16.08 -27.72
CA ILE A 368 11.66 16.41 -27.32
C ILE A 368 11.63 17.04 -25.91
N GLY A 369 12.50 16.54 -25.04
CA GLY A 369 12.58 16.97 -23.63
C GLY A 369 11.73 16.12 -22.65
N ASP A 370 10.74 15.34 -23.13
CA ASP A 370 10.03 14.39 -22.27
C ASP A 370 11.01 13.31 -21.77
N LYS A 371 10.70 12.73 -20.62
CA LYS A 371 11.52 11.70 -19.99
C LYS A 371 10.87 10.33 -20.15
N LEU A 372 11.64 9.37 -20.62
CA LEU A 372 11.32 7.95 -20.57
C LEU A 372 12.16 7.29 -19.49
N ILE A 373 11.61 6.24 -18.89
CA ILE A 373 12.34 5.36 -18.02
C ILE A 373 12.69 4.11 -18.84
N LEU A 374 13.97 3.77 -18.85
CA LEU A 374 14.54 2.71 -19.67
C LEU A 374 15.42 1.80 -18.82
N PRO A 375 15.54 0.50 -19.15
CA PRO A 375 16.49 -0.39 -18.48
C PRO A 375 17.93 0.07 -18.74
N ILE A 376 18.82 -0.16 -17.78
CA ILE A 376 20.27 -0.09 -18.02
C ILE A 376 20.69 -1.46 -18.54
N LEU A 377 21.15 -1.53 -19.78
CA LEU A 377 21.62 -2.78 -20.38
C LEU A 377 22.96 -3.20 -19.74
N ALA A 378 23.11 -4.50 -19.52
CA ALA A 378 24.32 -5.06 -18.92
C ALA A 378 25.60 -4.71 -19.74
N ASP A 379 25.48 -4.63 -21.04
CA ASP A 379 26.54 -4.28 -21.97
C ASP A 379 27.03 -2.84 -21.84
N GLN A 380 26.31 -2.00 -21.10
CA GLN A 380 26.69 -0.61 -20.82
C GLN A 380 27.39 -0.45 -19.47
N GLN A 381 27.64 -1.55 -18.78
CA GLN A 381 28.40 -1.53 -17.55
C GLN A 381 29.89 -1.42 -17.88
N TYR A 382 30.54 -0.35 -17.42
CA TYR A 382 31.96 -0.11 -17.55
C TYR A 382 32.62 -0.15 -16.17
N THR A 383 33.69 -0.91 -16.02
CA THR A 383 34.49 -0.94 -14.83
C THR A 383 35.65 0.06 -14.94
N TYR A 384 35.65 1.10 -14.11
CA TYR A 384 36.71 2.10 -14.09
C TYR A 384 37.59 1.90 -12.88
N THR A 385 38.90 1.80 -13.09
CA THR A 385 39.89 1.76 -12.00
C THR A 385 40.35 3.18 -11.65
N VAL A 386 40.13 3.61 -10.42
CA VAL A 386 40.51 4.94 -9.91
C VAL A 386 42.02 5.12 -10.02
N ARG A 387 42.44 6.24 -10.63
CA ARG A 387 43.83 6.63 -10.81
C ARG A 387 44.20 7.80 -9.92
N SER A 388 45.52 8.04 -9.78
CA SER A 388 46.03 9.22 -9.06
C SER A 388 45.50 10.51 -9.72
N GLY A 389 44.95 11.40 -8.89
CA GLY A 389 44.36 12.65 -9.33
C GLY A 389 42.88 12.58 -9.72
N ASP A 390 42.26 11.41 -9.63
CA ASP A 390 40.81 11.28 -9.87
C ASP A 390 39.97 11.82 -8.72
N SER A 391 38.81 12.33 -9.09
CA SER A 391 37.73 12.67 -8.14
C SER A 391 36.39 12.17 -8.70
N LEU A 392 35.42 11.92 -7.84
CA LEU A 392 34.08 11.54 -8.30
C LEU A 392 33.49 12.52 -9.31
N TRP A 393 33.76 13.81 -9.14
CA TRP A 393 33.31 14.83 -10.10
C TRP A 393 33.98 14.68 -11.47
N ARG A 394 35.31 14.45 -11.50
CA ARG A 394 36.05 14.28 -12.75
C ARG A 394 35.63 13.02 -13.49
N ILE A 395 35.48 11.90 -12.78
CA ILE A 395 35.02 10.64 -13.34
C ILE A 395 33.56 10.78 -13.84
N ALA A 396 32.69 11.37 -13.03
CA ALA A 396 31.28 11.60 -13.41
C ALA A 396 31.18 12.45 -14.68
N LYS A 397 32.00 13.51 -14.80
CA LYS A 397 32.08 14.37 -15.99
C LYS A 397 32.59 13.61 -17.21
N GLN A 398 33.64 12.79 -17.05
CA GLN A 398 34.22 11.98 -18.12
C GLN A 398 33.21 11.01 -18.74
N PHE A 399 32.37 10.39 -17.91
CA PHE A 399 31.38 9.40 -18.35
C PHE A 399 29.98 9.98 -18.53
N ASN A 400 29.82 11.30 -18.46
CA ASN A 400 28.56 12.02 -18.58
C ASN A 400 27.46 11.50 -17.64
N VAL A 401 27.81 11.21 -16.39
CA VAL A 401 26.92 10.77 -15.33
C VAL A 401 26.94 11.73 -14.15
N SER A 402 25.95 11.69 -13.27
CA SER A 402 25.99 12.52 -12.05
C SER A 402 26.84 11.86 -10.96
N VAL A 403 27.47 12.69 -10.11
CA VAL A 403 28.24 12.22 -8.95
C VAL A 403 27.36 11.39 -8.01
N ASN A 404 26.08 11.77 -7.84
CA ASN A 404 25.16 11.02 -7.01
C ASN A 404 24.88 9.61 -7.56
N LYS A 405 24.68 9.47 -8.87
CA LYS A 405 24.54 8.17 -9.50
C LYS A 405 25.79 7.32 -9.34
N LEU A 406 26.98 7.91 -9.56
CA LEU A 406 28.25 7.20 -9.38
C LEU A 406 28.44 6.70 -7.95
N LYS A 407 28.04 7.50 -6.96
CA LYS A 407 28.04 7.10 -5.54
C LYS A 407 27.05 5.98 -5.27
N GLN A 408 25.84 6.09 -5.77
CA GLN A 408 24.77 5.10 -5.58
C GLN A 408 25.16 3.74 -6.18
N TRP A 409 25.64 3.71 -7.42
CA TRP A 409 26.05 2.46 -8.10
C TRP A 409 27.19 1.73 -7.38
N ASN A 410 28.04 2.49 -6.70
CA ASN A 410 29.22 1.96 -6.02
C ASN A 410 29.10 1.93 -4.50
N GLN A 411 27.91 2.22 -3.94
CA GLN A 411 27.62 2.23 -2.50
C GLN A 411 28.65 3.06 -1.72
N LEU A 412 29.04 4.23 -2.27
CA LEU A 412 30.05 5.09 -1.65
C LEU A 412 29.41 6.02 -0.60
N PRO A 413 29.70 5.84 0.70
CA PRO A 413 29.15 6.71 1.75
C PRO A 413 29.75 8.12 1.68
N HIS A 414 31.01 8.24 1.24
CA HIS A 414 31.74 9.51 1.16
C HIS A 414 32.25 9.77 -0.27
N SER A 415 32.75 10.98 -0.52
CA SER A 415 33.29 11.37 -1.84
C SER A 415 34.76 11.03 -2.03
N THR A 416 35.41 10.46 -1.03
CA THR A 416 36.82 10.08 -1.07
C THR A 416 36.99 8.78 -1.86
N LEU A 417 37.90 8.80 -2.83
CA LEU A 417 38.26 7.64 -3.64
C LEU A 417 39.66 7.13 -3.27
N GLN A 418 39.81 5.83 -3.27
CA GLN A 418 41.12 5.17 -3.13
C GLN A 418 41.66 4.82 -4.52
N ILE A 419 42.92 5.10 -4.75
CA ILE A 419 43.60 4.70 -5.99
C ILE A 419 43.59 3.18 -6.09
N GLY A 420 43.28 2.66 -7.29
CA GLY A 420 43.12 1.23 -7.53
C GLY A 420 41.72 0.69 -7.27
N LYS A 421 40.83 1.45 -6.62
CA LYS A 421 39.45 1.02 -6.43
C LYS A 421 38.74 0.91 -7.78
N GLN A 422 38.03 -0.20 -7.99
CA GLN A 422 37.17 -0.37 -9.15
C GLN A 422 35.80 0.26 -8.91
N LEU A 423 35.35 1.07 -9.86
CA LEU A 423 34.01 1.68 -9.88
C LEU A 423 33.23 1.11 -11.03
N THR A 424 32.01 0.71 -10.75
CA THR A 424 31.00 0.37 -11.76
C THR A 424 30.36 1.64 -12.28
N ILE A 425 30.38 1.84 -13.58
CA ILE A 425 29.79 2.97 -14.27
C ILE A 425 28.83 2.45 -15.32
N PHE A 426 27.58 2.88 -15.28
CA PHE A 426 26.61 2.55 -16.29
C PHE A 426 26.53 3.69 -17.30
N LEU A 427 26.94 3.41 -18.54
CA LEU A 427 26.91 4.38 -19.62
C LEU A 427 25.50 4.51 -20.16
N ALA A 428 25.03 5.75 -20.44
CA ALA A 428 23.82 5.93 -21.22
C ALA A 428 24.04 5.39 -22.63
N ALA A 429 23.04 4.72 -23.21
CA ALA A 429 23.08 4.38 -24.63
C ALA A 429 23.32 5.66 -25.46
N PRO A 430 24.05 5.57 -26.56
CA PRO A 430 24.48 6.70 -27.39
C PRO A 430 23.33 7.57 -27.91
#